data_e03ac5fa6b2c034c8830bede3beab144
#
_entry.id   e03ac5fa6b2c034c8830bede3beab144
#
_cell.length_a   1.000
_cell.length_b   1.000
_cell.length_c   1.000
_cell.angle_alpha   90.00
_cell.angle_beta   90.00
_cell.angle_gamma   90.00
#
_symmetry.space_group_name_H-M   'P 1'
#
loop_
_entity.id
_entity.type
_entity.pdbx_description
1 polymer ?
#
loop_
_entity_poly.entity_id
_entity_poly.type
_entity_poly.pdbx_seq_one_letter_code
_entity_poly.pdbx_strand_id
1 'polypeptide(L)'
;MRDGNDLPLEILNGAPSYINLMDALNSWQLVRELRQALELPAAASFKHVSPAGAAVAVPLDDVLRQTYFVDDIELTPLATAYARARGADRLASFGDWIALSDPVDVATAQLIQREVSDGVIAPHYEEDALAILKSKKDGKYPVFRIDSAYQPPGRESRDLFGITLEQERNTFLPDEAFFANIVTQRQELSAAARRDLTVATIAVKYTQSNSVCLARDGQIIGTGAGQQSRVHCVRLAAAKADNWYLRQHPQVRQMQFRKGLKRAEKVNAIDIFLQEEATPAELQAWEQNFAAVPQRLGAQEKRQWLDKLAAVALSSDAFFPFRDNIDRAHRSGVEYVVQAGGSRLDDLVVAAADEYGMVMVNSGVRLFHH
;
A
#
# COMPACT_ATOMS: atom_id res chain seq x y z
N MET A 1 -11.86 -30.50 9.32
CA MET A 1 -10.53 -29.98 9.66
C MET A 1 -9.54 -30.70 8.76
N ARG A 2 -8.63 -29.98 8.09
CA ARG A 2 -7.52 -30.63 7.38
C ARG A 2 -6.52 -31.07 8.44
N ASP A 3 -5.93 -32.23 8.30
CA ASP A 3 -4.86 -32.71 9.18
C ASP A 3 -3.65 -31.78 9.04
N GLY A 4 -2.94 -31.53 10.15
CA GLY A 4 -1.89 -30.52 10.22
C GLY A 4 -0.71 -30.68 9.24
N ASN A 5 -0.60 -31.83 8.55
CA ASN A 5 0.42 -32.09 7.53
C ASN A 5 0.09 -31.52 6.13
N ASP A 6 -1.14 -31.03 5.91
CA ASP A 6 -1.60 -30.50 4.62
C ASP A 6 -1.77 -28.98 4.60
N LEU A 7 -1.31 -28.27 5.64
CA LEU A 7 -1.40 -26.83 5.69
C LEU A 7 -0.28 -26.20 4.85
N PRO A 8 -0.61 -25.18 4.03
CA PRO A 8 0.42 -24.46 3.25
C PRO A 8 1.30 -23.54 4.11
N LEU A 9 1.07 -23.49 5.42
CA LEU A 9 1.68 -22.56 6.36
C LEU A 9 2.39 -23.30 7.49
N GLU A 10 3.63 -22.90 7.77
CA GLU A 10 4.41 -23.34 8.94
C GLU A 10 4.74 -22.13 9.83
N ILE A 11 4.54 -22.26 11.13
CA ILE A 11 4.89 -21.27 12.13
C ILE A 11 6.31 -21.55 12.61
N LEU A 12 7.28 -20.75 12.18
CA LEU A 12 8.69 -20.92 12.55
C LEU A 12 9.01 -20.29 13.91
N ASN A 13 8.23 -19.31 14.34
CA ASN A 13 8.36 -18.63 15.64
C ASN A 13 7.08 -17.92 16.04
N GLY A 14 6.90 -17.71 17.35
CA GLY A 14 5.80 -16.95 17.94
C GLY A 14 4.47 -17.71 18.00
N ALA A 15 3.44 -17.03 18.51
CA ALA A 15 2.08 -17.57 18.63
C ALA A 15 1.10 -16.56 17.98
N PRO A 16 0.56 -16.84 16.78
CA PRO A 16 -0.31 -15.92 16.07
C PRO A 16 -1.72 -15.91 16.67
N SER A 17 -2.37 -14.74 16.58
CA SER A 17 -3.79 -14.58 16.80
C SER A 17 -4.57 -14.82 15.48
N TYR A 18 -5.92 -14.86 15.59
CA TYR A 18 -6.80 -14.97 14.42
C TYR A 18 -6.54 -13.88 13.38
N ILE A 19 -6.41 -12.60 13.81
CA ILE A 19 -6.17 -11.49 12.90
C ILE A 19 -4.79 -11.58 12.24
N ASN A 20 -3.78 -12.09 12.95
CA ASN A 20 -2.46 -12.30 12.36
C ASN A 20 -2.50 -13.30 11.20
N LEU A 21 -3.27 -14.38 11.33
CA LEU A 21 -3.46 -15.35 10.25
C LEU A 21 -4.22 -14.75 9.07
N MET A 22 -5.25 -13.93 9.34
CA MET A 22 -6.00 -13.23 8.29
C MET A 22 -5.10 -12.26 7.51
N ASP A 23 -4.33 -11.43 8.21
CA ASP A 23 -3.41 -10.48 7.59
C ASP A 23 -2.30 -11.21 6.81
N ALA A 24 -1.73 -12.29 7.39
CA ALA A 24 -0.68 -13.09 6.75
C ALA A 24 -1.14 -13.70 5.43
N LEU A 25 -2.27 -14.39 5.44
CA LEU A 25 -2.74 -15.13 4.27
C LEU A 25 -3.28 -14.23 3.16
N ASN A 26 -3.90 -13.09 3.50
CA ASN A 26 -4.34 -12.12 2.51
C ASN A 26 -3.14 -11.36 1.90
N SER A 27 -2.21 -10.90 2.74
CA SER A 27 -1.02 -10.20 2.26
C SER A 27 -0.10 -11.08 1.42
N TRP A 28 0.00 -12.39 1.75
CA TRP A 28 0.76 -13.34 0.93
C TRP A 28 0.20 -13.46 -0.49
N GLN A 29 -1.12 -13.58 -0.63
CA GLN A 29 -1.74 -13.65 -1.95
C GLN A 29 -1.43 -12.39 -2.77
N LEU A 30 -1.50 -11.21 -2.17
CA LEU A 30 -1.18 -9.94 -2.82
C LEU A 30 0.26 -9.91 -3.34
N VAL A 31 1.25 -10.22 -2.50
CA VAL A 31 2.67 -10.15 -2.93
C VAL A 31 3.03 -11.24 -3.94
N ARG A 32 2.41 -12.43 -3.84
CA ARG A 32 2.56 -13.49 -4.82
C ARG A 32 2.06 -13.05 -6.20
N GLU A 33 0.91 -12.41 -6.26
CA GLU A 33 0.33 -11.90 -7.51
C GLU A 33 1.14 -10.74 -8.09
N LEU A 34 1.64 -9.82 -7.26
CA LEU A 34 2.56 -8.76 -7.71
C LEU A 34 3.84 -9.35 -8.32
N ARG A 35 4.41 -10.35 -7.64
CA ARG A 35 5.62 -11.05 -8.10
C ARG A 35 5.39 -11.75 -9.44
N GLN A 36 4.23 -12.37 -9.60
CA GLN A 36 3.85 -13.06 -10.83
C GLN A 36 3.59 -12.09 -11.99
N ALA A 37 2.87 -10.99 -11.73
CA ALA A 37 2.47 -10.05 -12.78
C ALA A 37 3.61 -9.15 -13.26
N LEU A 38 4.58 -8.81 -12.39
CA LEU A 38 5.62 -7.83 -12.68
C LEU A 38 7.04 -8.40 -12.67
N GLU A 39 7.22 -9.67 -12.30
CA GLU A 39 8.52 -10.38 -12.23
C GLU A 39 9.56 -9.69 -11.34
N LEU A 40 9.12 -8.80 -10.44
CA LEU A 40 9.95 -8.09 -9.47
C LEU A 40 9.66 -8.58 -8.04
N PRO A 41 10.66 -8.64 -7.15
CA PRO A 41 10.42 -8.86 -5.73
C PRO A 41 9.37 -7.89 -5.21
N ALA A 42 8.43 -8.39 -4.42
CA ALA A 42 7.29 -7.63 -3.91
C ALA A 42 7.16 -7.74 -2.40
N ALA A 43 6.62 -6.70 -1.78
CA ALA A 43 6.32 -6.65 -0.37
C ALA A 43 4.98 -5.95 -0.11
N ALA A 44 4.35 -6.30 1.01
CA ALA A 44 3.16 -5.61 1.51
C ALA A 44 3.25 -5.37 3.01
N SER A 45 2.66 -4.26 3.44
CA SER A 45 2.36 -3.89 4.82
C SER A 45 0.85 -3.99 4.99
N PHE A 46 0.38 -4.94 5.78
CA PHE A 46 -1.05 -5.25 5.95
C PHE A 46 -1.51 -4.92 7.36
N LYS A 47 -2.72 -4.43 7.47
CA LYS A 47 -3.36 -4.18 8.77
C LYS A 47 -4.87 -4.25 8.65
N HIS A 48 -5.51 -4.98 9.55
CA HIS A 48 -6.98 -5.17 9.56
C HIS A 48 -7.52 -5.64 8.19
N VAL A 49 -6.85 -6.66 7.63
CA VAL A 49 -7.22 -7.34 6.38
C VAL A 49 -7.23 -6.40 5.15
N SER A 50 -6.42 -5.34 5.18
CA SER A 50 -6.25 -4.44 4.03
C SER A 50 -4.80 -3.95 3.92
N PRO A 51 -4.29 -3.68 2.72
CA PRO A 51 -2.94 -3.15 2.55
C PRO A 51 -2.88 -1.68 3.02
N ALA A 52 -2.03 -1.40 4.01
CA ALA A 52 -1.56 -0.05 4.30
C ALA A 52 -0.61 0.42 3.20
N GLY A 53 0.11 -0.52 2.59
CA GLY A 53 0.93 -0.32 1.41
C GLY A 53 1.38 -1.62 0.79
N ALA A 54 1.70 -1.56 -0.50
CA ALA A 54 2.27 -2.66 -1.27
C ALA A 54 3.22 -2.08 -2.32
N ALA A 55 4.27 -2.81 -2.68
CA ALA A 55 5.24 -2.33 -3.65
C ALA A 55 6.04 -3.47 -4.28
N VAL A 56 6.64 -3.15 -5.43
CA VAL A 56 7.68 -3.97 -6.07
C VAL A 56 9.05 -3.26 -6.01
N ALA A 57 10.10 -4.01 -6.29
CA ALA A 57 11.49 -3.57 -6.17
C ALA A 57 11.91 -2.58 -7.28
N VAL A 58 11.40 -1.35 -7.20
CA VAL A 58 11.87 -0.21 -7.99
C VAL A 58 12.89 0.57 -7.15
N PRO A 59 14.07 0.96 -7.67
CA PRO A 59 15.07 1.69 -6.90
C PRO A 59 14.52 2.96 -6.24
N LEU A 60 15.00 3.26 -5.02
CA LEU A 60 14.69 4.49 -4.30
C LEU A 60 15.71 5.58 -4.67
N ASP A 61 15.22 6.78 -4.92
CA ASP A 61 16.08 7.97 -4.95
C ASP A 61 16.48 8.43 -3.52
N ASP A 62 17.39 9.38 -3.42
CA ASP A 62 17.89 9.88 -2.13
C ASP A 62 16.78 10.53 -1.30
N VAL A 63 15.79 11.17 -1.95
CA VAL A 63 14.66 11.81 -1.26
C VAL A 63 13.81 10.76 -0.56
N LEU A 64 13.47 9.68 -1.26
CA LEU A 64 12.68 8.58 -0.68
C LEU A 64 13.48 7.79 0.35
N ARG A 65 14.80 7.60 0.14
CA ARG A 65 15.66 6.94 1.14
C ARG A 65 15.63 7.68 2.47
N GLN A 66 15.77 9.01 2.46
CA GLN A 66 15.67 9.86 3.66
C GLN A 66 14.25 9.83 4.25
N THR A 67 13.22 9.98 3.39
CA THR A 67 11.82 9.99 3.84
C THR A 67 11.40 8.68 4.51
N TYR A 68 11.98 7.55 4.08
CA TYR A 68 11.70 6.22 4.62
C TYR A 68 12.66 5.83 5.76
N PHE A 69 13.63 6.68 6.11
CA PHE A 69 14.67 6.42 7.13
C PHE A 69 15.52 5.17 6.80
N VAL A 70 15.93 5.05 5.55
CA VAL A 70 16.75 3.93 5.03
C VAL A 70 17.99 4.42 4.27
N ASP A 71 18.36 5.67 4.46
CA ASP A 71 19.56 6.30 3.87
C ASP A 71 20.87 5.78 4.47
N ASP A 72 20.81 5.12 5.63
CA ASP A 72 21.92 4.56 6.39
C ASP A 72 22.17 3.05 6.13
N ILE A 73 21.43 2.43 5.19
CA ILE A 73 21.56 1.00 4.87
C ILE A 73 21.63 0.75 3.35
N GLU A 74 22.37 -0.29 3.00
CA GLU A 74 22.32 -0.86 1.66
C GLU A 74 21.08 -1.74 1.52
N LEU A 75 20.27 -1.49 0.48
CA LEU A 75 19.02 -2.19 0.25
C LEU A 75 19.17 -3.20 -0.88
N THR A 76 18.87 -4.46 -0.60
CA THR A 76 18.61 -5.47 -1.62
C THR A 76 17.30 -5.18 -2.35
N PRO A 77 17.01 -5.84 -3.49
CA PRO A 77 15.72 -5.68 -4.16
C PRO A 77 14.52 -5.94 -3.24
N LEU A 78 14.57 -7.00 -2.40
CA LEU A 78 13.49 -7.32 -1.47
C LEU A 78 13.35 -6.28 -0.36
N ALA A 79 14.47 -5.83 0.23
CA ALA A 79 14.49 -4.75 1.21
C ALA A 79 13.96 -3.44 0.62
N THR A 80 14.24 -3.16 -0.66
CA THR A 80 13.70 -2.01 -1.39
C THR A 80 12.17 -2.09 -1.53
N ALA A 81 11.65 -3.24 -1.94
CA ALA A 81 10.20 -3.45 -2.02
C ALA A 81 9.53 -3.25 -0.65
N TYR A 82 10.12 -3.79 0.43
CA TYR A 82 9.59 -3.60 1.78
C TYR A 82 9.67 -2.14 2.26
N ALA A 83 10.79 -1.45 2.03
CA ALA A 83 10.92 -0.04 2.37
C ALA A 83 9.84 0.82 1.66
N ARG A 84 9.55 0.54 0.40
CA ARG A 84 8.48 1.18 -0.38
C ARG A 84 7.10 0.85 0.15
N ALA A 85 6.79 -0.42 0.38
CA ALA A 85 5.49 -0.86 0.86
C ALA A 85 5.16 -0.21 2.22
N ARG A 86 6.10 -0.24 3.17
CA ARG A 86 5.93 0.42 4.47
C ARG A 86 5.94 1.94 4.36
N GLY A 87 6.69 2.50 3.40
CA GLY A 87 6.80 3.93 3.13
C GLY A 87 5.50 4.58 2.64
N ALA A 88 4.56 3.81 2.12
CA ALA A 88 3.28 4.28 1.61
C ALA A 88 2.46 5.04 2.67
N ASP A 89 2.24 4.40 3.81
CA ASP A 89 1.55 4.95 4.96
C ASP A 89 2.21 4.46 6.25
N ARG A 90 3.21 5.20 6.72
CA ARG A 90 4.01 4.80 7.88
C ARG A 90 3.23 4.82 9.20
N LEU A 91 2.15 5.59 9.30
CA LEU A 91 1.26 5.57 10.46
C LEU A 91 0.44 4.28 10.51
N ALA A 92 -0.21 3.95 9.39
CA ALA A 92 -1.00 2.72 9.29
C ALA A 92 -0.11 1.47 9.43
N SER A 93 1.14 1.54 8.97
CA SER A 93 2.12 0.44 9.06
C SER A 93 2.70 0.24 10.48
N PHE A 94 2.33 1.02 11.47
CA PHE A 94 2.70 0.77 12.86
C PHE A 94 1.94 -0.44 13.41
N GLY A 95 2.65 -1.54 13.69
CA GLY A 95 2.04 -2.81 14.10
C GLY A 95 1.37 -3.55 12.93
N ASP A 96 1.98 -3.46 11.74
CA ASP A 96 1.54 -4.17 10.54
C ASP A 96 1.93 -5.65 10.53
N TRP A 97 1.31 -6.40 9.62
CA TRP A 97 1.78 -7.69 9.17
C TRP A 97 2.53 -7.52 7.85
N ILE A 98 3.73 -8.12 7.76
CA ILE A 98 4.61 -8.00 6.60
C ILE A 98 4.50 -9.25 5.74
N ALA A 99 4.28 -9.08 4.43
CA ALA A 99 4.43 -10.17 3.46
C ALA A 99 5.54 -9.86 2.46
N LEU A 100 6.31 -10.89 2.12
CA LEU A 100 7.46 -10.81 1.22
C LEU A 100 7.37 -11.95 0.19
N SER A 101 7.53 -11.64 -1.08
CA SER A 101 7.34 -12.60 -2.18
C SER A 101 8.49 -13.56 -2.40
N ASP A 102 9.69 -13.21 -1.94
CA ASP A 102 10.95 -13.90 -2.20
C ASP A 102 11.64 -14.30 -0.87
N PRO A 103 12.70 -15.14 -0.88
CA PRO A 103 13.47 -15.49 0.31
C PRO A 103 14.00 -14.25 1.04
N VAL A 104 13.80 -14.22 2.36
CA VAL A 104 14.20 -13.09 3.20
C VAL A 104 15.70 -13.13 3.46
N ASP A 105 16.41 -12.11 2.98
CA ASP A 105 17.83 -11.87 3.20
C ASP A 105 18.11 -11.09 4.49
N VAL A 106 19.38 -11.00 4.87
CA VAL A 106 19.83 -10.32 6.10
C VAL A 106 19.47 -8.82 6.06
N ALA A 107 19.61 -8.14 4.92
CA ALA A 107 19.30 -6.70 4.82
C ALA A 107 17.81 -6.43 5.06
N THR A 108 16.94 -7.26 4.50
CA THR A 108 15.48 -7.19 4.73
C THR A 108 15.15 -7.46 6.19
N ALA A 109 15.74 -8.48 6.81
CA ALA A 109 15.51 -8.80 8.22
C ALA A 109 15.98 -7.67 9.16
N GLN A 110 17.11 -7.05 8.89
CA GLN A 110 17.63 -5.90 9.64
C GLN A 110 16.69 -4.69 9.51
N LEU A 111 16.13 -4.45 8.32
CA LEU A 111 15.14 -3.38 8.14
C LEU A 111 13.86 -3.66 8.94
N ILE A 112 13.35 -4.89 8.91
CA ILE A 112 12.18 -5.31 9.69
C ILE A 112 12.46 -5.18 11.21
N GLN A 113 13.67 -5.51 11.65
CA GLN A 113 14.06 -5.41 13.08
C GLN A 113 13.94 -3.98 13.61
N ARG A 114 14.19 -2.97 12.78
CA ARG A 114 14.12 -1.54 13.15
C ARG A 114 12.69 -1.01 13.30
N GLU A 115 11.69 -1.72 12.78
CA GLU A 115 10.32 -1.25 12.67
C GLU A 115 9.39 -1.97 13.67
N VAL A 116 8.30 -1.34 14.05
CA VAL A 116 7.24 -1.97 14.86
C VAL A 116 6.28 -2.67 13.92
N SER A 117 6.27 -4.01 13.96
CA SER A 117 5.40 -4.88 13.17
C SER A 117 4.91 -6.05 14.01
N ASP A 118 3.84 -6.70 13.59
CA ASP A 118 3.23 -7.81 14.36
C ASP A 118 3.73 -9.18 13.95
N GLY A 119 4.14 -9.34 12.71
CA GLY A 119 4.73 -10.58 12.21
C GLY A 119 5.13 -10.48 10.74
N VAL A 120 5.65 -11.57 10.20
CA VAL A 120 6.11 -11.66 8.82
C VAL A 120 5.78 -13.01 8.22
N ILE A 121 5.43 -13.03 6.91
CA ILE A 121 5.24 -14.22 6.09
C ILE A 121 6.09 -14.14 4.83
N ALA A 122 6.81 -15.22 4.51
CA ALA A 122 7.61 -15.36 3.31
C ALA A 122 7.77 -16.83 2.91
N PRO A 123 8.17 -17.14 1.66
CA PRO A 123 8.36 -18.52 1.22
C PRO A 123 9.60 -19.19 1.83
N HIS A 124 10.62 -18.39 2.17
CA HIS A 124 11.87 -18.87 2.76
C HIS A 124 12.59 -17.76 3.52
N TYR A 125 13.55 -18.13 4.37
CA TYR A 125 14.41 -17.24 5.14
C TYR A 125 15.83 -17.75 5.11
N GLU A 126 16.82 -16.87 4.84
CA GLU A 126 18.21 -17.18 5.11
C GLU A 126 18.41 -17.43 6.61
N GLU A 127 19.37 -18.27 6.98
CA GLU A 127 19.55 -18.69 8.39
C GLU A 127 19.79 -17.50 9.32
N ASP A 128 20.69 -16.59 8.94
CA ASP A 128 20.99 -15.37 9.71
C ASP A 128 19.81 -14.41 9.74
N ALA A 129 19.07 -14.27 8.65
CA ALA A 129 17.85 -13.46 8.59
C ALA A 129 16.76 -13.99 9.54
N LEU A 130 16.58 -15.31 9.58
CA LEU A 130 15.65 -15.96 10.50
C LEU A 130 16.07 -15.76 11.96
N ALA A 131 17.36 -15.84 12.27
CA ALA A 131 17.88 -15.58 13.62
C ALA A 131 17.60 -14.15 14.08
N ILE A 132 17.82 -13.16 13.19
CA ILE A 132 17.50 -11.74 13.46
C ILE A 132 16.00 -11.58 13.76
N LEU A 133 15.13 -12.13 12.93
CA LEU A 133 13.68 -12.00 13.10
C LEU A 133 13.19 -12.70 14.37
N LYS A 134 13.70 -13.89 14.69
CA LYS A 134 13.36 -14.61 15.92
C LYS A 134 13.76 -13.86 17.20
N SER A 135 14.80 -13.05 17.17
CA SER A 135 15.24 -12.26 18.33
C SER A 135 14.30 -11.07 18.67
N LYS A 136 13.43 -10.68 17.72
CA LYS A 136 12.51 -9.55 17.87
C LYS A 136 11.41 -9.86 18.90
N LYS A 137 10.86 -8.83 19.58
CA LYS A 137 9.81 -8.97 20.62
C LYS A 137 10.19 -9.99 21.72
N ASP A 138 11.43 -9.94 22.19
CA ASP A 138 11.95 -10.86 23.21
C ASP A 138 11.78 -12.35 22.84
N GLY A 139 12.01 -12.67 21.58
CA GLY A 139 11.89 -14.03 21.04
C GLY A 139 10.48 -14.47 20.66
N LYS A 140 9.49 -13.58 20.72
CA LYS A 140 8.07 -13.89 20.49
C LYS A 140 7.52 -13.38 19.15
N TYR A 141 8.37 -12.85 18.28
CA TYR A 141 7.93 -12.29 17.00
C TYR A 141 7.41 -13.40 16.07
N PRO A 142 6.16 -13.32 15.57
CA PRO A 142 5.60 -14.32 14.68
C PRO A 142 6.31 -14.31 13.32
N VAL A 143 6.85 -15.48 12.93
CA VAL A 143 7.51 -15.70 11.65
C VAL A 143 6.87 -16.91 10.99
N PHE A 144 6.33 -16.72 9.79
CA PHE A 144 5.62 -17.74 9.03
C PHE A 144 6.36 -18.09 7.75
N ARG A 145 6.49 -19.38 7.49
CA ARG A 145 6.89 -19.91 6.18
C ARG A 145 5.66 -20.40 5.44
N ILE A 146 5.51 -19.97 4.19
CA ILE A 146 4.42 -20.37 3.31
C ILE A 146 4.95 -21.25 2.18
N ASP A 147 4.20 -22.29 1.82
CA ASP A 147 4.47 -23.04 0.60
C ASP A 147 4.04 -22.24 -0.62
N SER A 148 5.01 -21.73 -1.36
CA SER A 148 4.77 -20.92 -2.57
C SER A 148 4.16 -21.73 -3.72
N ALA A 149 4.30 -23.06 -3.71
CA ALA A 149 3.71 -23.94 -4.72
C ALA A 149 2.25 -24.27 -4.45
N TYR A 150 1.75 -24.00 -3.24
CA TYR A 150 0.36 -24.29 -2.88
C TYR A 150 -0.62 -23.51 -3.77
N GLN A 151 -1.58 -24.25 -4.33
CA GLN A 151 -2.69 -23.68 -5.09
C GLN A 151 -3.98 -23.85 -4.28
N PRO A 152 -4.64 -22.75 -3.89
CA PRO A 152 -5.91 -22.84 -3.19
C PRO A 152 -7.01 -23.40 -4.09
N PRO A 153 -8.07 -24.01 -3.52
CA PRO A 153 -9.23 -24.44 -4.31
C PRO A 153 -9.82 -23.29 -5.14
N GLY A 154 -10.38 -23.61 -6.31
CA GLY A 154 -11.02 -22.62 -7.19
C GLY A 154 -12.28 -21.98 -6.59
N ARG A 155 -12.82 -22.52 -5.50
CA ARG A 155 -13.93 -21.96 -4.74
C ARG A 155 -13.46 -21.60 -3.34
N GLU A 156 -14.02 -20.53 -2.81
CA GLU A 156 -13.87 -20.11 -1.42
C GLU A 156 -15.23 -20.13 -0.73
N SER A 157 -15.22 -20.52 0.54
CA SER A 157 -16.41 -20.59 1.37
C SER A 157 -16.25 -19.77 2.64
N ARG A 158 -17.36 -19.22 3.12
CA ARG A 158 -17.44 -18.45 4.36
C ARG A 158 -18.71 -18.80 5.12
N ASP A 159 -18.56 -19.12 6.38
CA ASP A 159 -19.70 -19.36 7.28
C ASP A 159 -20.16 -18.05 7.92
N LEU A 160 -21.44 -17.72 7.75
CA LEU A 160 -22.08 -16.57 8.35
C LEU A 160 -23.38 -17.00 9.01
N PHE A 161 -23.46 -16.86 10.31
CA PHE A 161 -24.68 -17.13 11.09
C PHE A 161 -25.33 -18.48 10.76
N GLY A 162 -24.50 -19.54 10.62
CA GLY A 162 -24.95 -20.88 10.30
C GLY A 162 -25.24 -21.16 8.83
N ILE A 163 -24.97 -20.21 7.94
CA ILE A 163 -25.09 -20.37 6.49
C ILE A 163 -23.70 -20.35 5.88
N THR A 164 -23.36 -21.38 5.09
CA THR A 164 -22.14 -21.43 4.30
C THR A 164 -22.40 -20.77 2.94
N LEU A 165 -21.68 -19.69 2.66
CA LEU A 165 -21.67 -19.01 1.38
C LEU A 165 -20.48 -19.48 0.57
N GLU A 166 -20.68 -19.78 -0.72
CA GLU A 166 -19.62 -20.17 -1.64
C GLU A 166 -19.59 -19.24 -2.86
N GLN A 167 -18.39 -18.91 -3.30
CA GLN A 167 -18.15 -18.19 -4.55
C GLN A 167 -16.91 -18.72 -5.26
N GLU A 168 -16.77 -18.42 -6.54
CA GLU A 168 -15.52 -18.62 -7.24
C GLU A 168 -14.45 -17.68 -6.69
N ARG A 169 -13.25 -18.23 -6.50
CA ARG A 169 -12.10 -17.43 -6.09
C ARG A 169 -11.73 -16.45 -7.19
N ASN A 170 -11.49 -15.20 -6.84
CA ASN A 170 -10.97 -14.22 -7.76
C ASN A 170 -9.48 -14.53 -8.06
N THR A 171 -9.23 -15.21 -9.19
CA THR A 171 -7.88 -15.56 -9.68
C THR A 171 -7.39 -14.58 -10.75
N PHE A 172 -8.14 -13.50 -11.01
CA PHE A 172 -7.80 -12.52 -12.02
C PHE A 172 -6.45 -11.85 -11.75
N LEU A 173 -5.62 -11.78 -12.79
CA LEU A 173 -4.39 -10.97 -12.82
C LEU A 173 -4.46 -10.00 -14.00
N PRO A 174 -4.09 -8.72 -13.82
CA PRO A 174 -4.02 -7.77 -14.91
C PRO A 174 -2.96 -8.20 -15.95
N ASP A 175 -3.39 -8.31 -17.19
CA ASP A 175 -2.57 -8.59 -18.36
C ASP A 175 -2.71 -7.46 -19.40
N GLU A 176 -2.14 -7.64 -20.58
CA GLU A 176 -2.24 -6.66 -21.67
C GLU A 176 -3.68 -6.44 -22.12
N ALA A 177 -4.51 -7.49 -22.15
CA ALA A 177 -5.89 -7.40 -22.56
C ALA A 177 -6.74 -6.57 -21.59
N PHE A 178 -6.40 -6.64 -20.30
CA PHE A 178 -7.04 -5.83 -19.26
C PHE A 178 -6.92 -4.32 -19.49
N PHE A 179 -5.81 -3.87 -20.06
CA PHE A 179 -5.55 -2.45 -20.34
C PHE A 179 -5.93 -2.02 -21.78
N ALA A 180 -6.50 -2.92 -22.58
CA ALA A 180 -6.74 -2.63 -24.00
C ALA A 180 -7.89 -1.65 -24.27
N ASN A 181 -8.90 -1.61 -23.38
CA ASN A 181 -10.08 -0.77 -23.59
C ASN A 181 -9.90 0.63 -22.98
N ILE A 182 -9.04 1.45 -23.60
CA ILE A 182 -8.88 2.85 -23.25
C ILE A 182 -10.01 3.65 -23.84
N VAL A 183 -10.78 4.36 -23.02
CA VAL A 183 -12.02 5.05 -23.39
C VAL A 183 -11.88 6.57 -23.50
N THR A 184 -10.74 7.15 -23.14
CA THR A 184 -10.43 8.58 -23.23
C THR A 184 -9.72 8.95 -24.53
N GLN A 185 -9.64 10.25 -24.83
CA GLN A 185 -8.95 10.76 -26.06
C GLN A 185 -7.43 10.49 -26.00
N ARG A 186 -6.80 10.65 -24.82
CA ARG A 186 -5.40 10.26 -24.62
C ARG A 186 -5.32 8.75 -24.51
N GLN A 187 -4.57 8.12 -25.45
CA GLN A 187 -4.48 6.66 -25.61
C GLN A 187 -3.16 6.06 -25.13
N GLU A 188 -2.18 6.92 -24.80
CA GLU A 188 -0.82 6.46 -24.50
C GLU A 188 -0.70 5.98 -23.06
N LEU A 189 -0.38 4.70 -22.89
CA LEU A 189 -0.13 4.06 -21.60
C LEU A 189 1.31 3.53 -21.57
N SER A 190 2.21 4.28 -20.93
CA SER A 190 3.63 3.90 -20.82
C SER A 190 3.81 2.61 -19.99
N ALA A 191 4.97 1.96 -20.14
CA ALA A 191 5.32 0.78 -19.32
C ALA A 191 5.32 1.09 -17.81
N ALA A 192 5.75 2.30 -17.42
CA ALA A 192 5.70 2.74 -16.02
C ALA A 192 4.25 2.88 -15.53
N ALA A 193 3.38 3.50 -16.33
CA ALA A 193 1.96 3.62 -15.99
C ALA A 193 1.26 2.27 -15.90
N ARG A 194 1.55 1.32 -16.81
CA ARG A 194 1.04 -0.05 -16.74
C ARG A 194 1.48 -0.76 -15.47
N ARG A 195 2.77 -0.69 -15.12
CA ARG A 195 3.30 -1.24 -13.86
C ARG A 195 2.53 -0.68 -12.67
N ASP A 196 2.36 0.63 -12.59
CA ASP A 196 1.73 1.30 -11.46
C ASP A 196 0.22 1.00 -11.38
N LEU A 197 -0.48 0.93 -12.53
CA LEU A 197 -1.85 0.45 -12.60
C LEU A 197 -1.98 -1.03 -12.18
N THR A 198 -1.01 -1.88 -12.54
CA THR A 198 -0.96 -3.28 -12.10
C THR A 198 -0.83 -3.38 -10.58
N VAL A 199 0.08 -2.60 -10.00
CA VAL A 199 0.25 -2.52 -8.53
C VAL A 199 -1.04 -2.04 -7.86
N ALA A 200 -1.66 -0.97 -8.38
CA ALA A 200 -2.90 -0.44 -7.83
C ALA A 200 -4.06 -1.45 -7.95
N THR A 201 -4.18 -2.14 -9.09
CA THR A 201 -5.27 -3.11 -9.35
C THR A 201 -5.16 -4.34 -8.46
N ILE A 202 -3.96 -4.90 -8.30
CA ILE A 202 -3.75 -6.04 -7.39
C ILE A 202 -3.98 -5.61 -5.94
N ALA A 203 -3.53 -4.42 -5.53
CA ALA A 203 -3.78 -3.92 -4.18
C ALA A 203 -5.28 -3.72 -3.90
N VAL A 204 -6.04 -3.16 -4.84
CA VAL A 204 -7.50 -2.99 -4.74
C VAL A 204 -8.21 -4.33 -4.55
N LYS A 205 -7.80 -5.37 -5.27
CA LYS A 205 -8.34 -6.72 -5.15
C LYS A 205 -8.27 -7.30 -3.73
N TYR A 206 -7.29 -6.86 -2.93
CA TYR A 206 -7.09 -7.28 -1.53
C TYR A 206 -7.46 -6.18 -0.52
N THR A 207 -8.17 -5.15 -0.97
CA THR A 207 -8.63 -4.04 -0.12
C THR A 207 -10.14 -4.13 0.09
N GLN A 208 -10.57 -4.04 1.34
CA GLN A 208 -12.01 -4.07 1.70
C GLN A 208 -12.82 -3.06 0.88
N SER A 209 -13.87 -3.53 0.23
CA SER A 209 -14.75 -2.70 -0.62
C SER A 209 -15.67 -1.74 0.18
N ASN A 210 -16.11 -0.62 -0.39
CA ASN A 210 -15.58 -0.03 -1.63
C ASN A 210 -14.13 0.37 -1.42
N SER A 211 -13.34 0.23 -2.45
CA SER A 211 -11.91 0.53 -2.37
C SER A 211 -11.34 1.21 -3.61
N VAL A 212 -10.32 2.04 -3.37
CA VAL A 212 -9.51 2.71 -4.39
C VAL A 212 -8.06 2.72 -3.92
N CYS A 213 -7.12 2.40 -4.81
CA CYS A 213 -5.70 2.52 -4.56
C CYS A 213 -5.04 3.46 -5.57
N LEU A 214 -4.14 4.33 -5.06
CA LEU A 214 -3.26 5.16 -5.86
C LEU A 214 -1.84 4.61 -5.81
N ALA A 215 -1.18 4.54 -6.97
CA ALA A 215 0.18 4.02 -7.08
C ALA A 215 1.08 4.95 -7.90
N ARG A 216 2.37 4.93 -7.59
CA ARG A 216 3.41 5.61 -8.33
C ARG A 216 4.76 4.91 -8.12
N ASP A 217 5.55 4.82 -9.19
CA ASP A 217 6.90 4.24 -9.15
C ASP A 217 6.95 2.84 -8.49
N GLY A 218 5.97 1.98 -8.84
CA GLY A 218 5.91 0.59 -8.37
C GLY A 218 5.44 0.43 -6.93
N GLN A 219 4.84 1.45 -6.30
CA GLN A 219 4.30 1.36 -4.95
C GLN A 219 2.93 2.00 -4.80
N ILE A 220 2.14 1.50 -3.88
CA ILE A 220 0.95 2.18 -3.38
C ILE A 220 1.39 3.43 -2.61
N ILE A 221 0.73 4.55 -2.87
CA ILE A 221 0.94 5.82 -2.17
C ILE A 221 -0.28 6.28 -1.40
N GLY A 222 -1.43 5.65 -1.64
CA GLY A 222 -2.67 5.93 -0.91
C GLY A 222 -3.71 4.84 -1.12
N THR A 223 -4.33 4.38 -0.05
CA THR A 223 -5.40 3.38 -0.04
C THR A 223 -6.64 3.95 0.64
N GLY A 224 -7.77 3.91 -0.04
CA GLY A 224 -9.10 4.14 0.53
C GLY A 224 -9.85 2.82 0.61
N ALA A 225 -10.17 2.37 1.82
CA ALA A 225 -10.73 1.06 2.10
C ALA A 225 -12.06 1.17 2.87
N GLY A 226 -12.99 0.25 2.61
CA GLY A 226 -14.16 -0.01 3.43
C GLY A 226 -15.17 1.14 3.50
N GLN A 227 -15.26 2.00 2.48
CA GLN A 227 -16.18 3.13 2.48
C GLN A 227 -17.50 2.77 1.78
N GLN A 228 -18.64 3.23 2.33
CA GLN A 228 -19.94 3.02 1.71
C GLN A 228 -20.15 3.88 0.46
N SER A 229 -19.41 5.00 0.34
CA SER A 229 -19.45 5.87 -0.83
C SER A 229 -18.11 5.87 -1.56
N ARG A 230 -18.16 5.66 -2.89
CA ARG A 230 -16.95 5.62 -3.72
C ARG A 230 -16.14 6.92 -3.68
N VAL A 231 -16.80 8.07 -3.68
CA VAL A 231 -16.10 9.35 -3.56
C VAL A 231 -15.36 9.50 -2.22
N HIS A 232 -15.85 8.88 -1.15
CA HIS A 232 -15.13 8.86 0.13
C HIS A 232 -13.87 8.01 0.05
N CYS A 233 -13.89 6.90 -0.71
CA CYS A 233 -12.68 6.10 -0.97
C CYS A 233 -11.63 6.94 -1.71
N VAL A 234 -12.04 7.63 -2.78
CA VAL A 234 -11.12 8.51 -3.54
C VAL A 234 -10.56 9.61 -2.66
N ARG A 235 -11.40 10.27 -1.85
CA ARG A 235 -10.96 11.33 -0.92
C ARG A 235 -9.93 10.80 0.08
N LEU A 236 -10.17 9.63 0.66
CA LEU A 236 -9.27 9.01 1.63
C LEU A 236 -7.95 8.59 0.99
N ALA A 237 -8.00 7.86 -0.15
CA ALA A 237 -6.81 7.43 -0.88
C ALA A 237 -5.96 8.63 -1.32
N ALA A 238 -6.61 9.65 -1.89
CA ALA A 238 -5.95 10.86 -2.36
C ALA A 238 -5.35 11.69 -1.21
N ALA A 239 -6.02 11.81 -0.06
CA ALA A 239 -5.45 12.48 1.12
C ALA A 239 -4.18 11.76 1.64
N LYS A 240 -4.16 10.44 1.62
CA LYS A 240 -2.96 9.66 1.96
C LYS A 240 -1.83 9.86 0.95
N ALA A 241 -2.14 9.89 -0.35
CA ALA A 241 -1.16 10.17 -1.40
C ALA A 241 -0.60 11.60 -1.29
N ASP A 242 -1.44 12.59 -0.98
CA ASP A 242 -1.02 13.95 -0.70
C ASP A 242 -0.04 13.99 0.48
N ASN A 243 -0.36 13.32 1.59
CA ASN A 243 0.52 13.21 2.76
C ASN A 243 1.83 12.47 2.43
N TRP A 244 1.77 11.38 1.64
CA TRP A 244 2.97 10.69 1.17
C TRP A 244 3.91 11.63 0.43
N TYR A 245 3.40 12.48 -0.45
CA TYR A 245 4.21 13.42 -1.22
C TYR A 245 4.69 14.62 -0.38
N LEU A 246 3.86 15.13 0.53
CA LEU A 246 4.23 16.19 1.47
C LEU A 246 5.36 15.77 2.42
N ARG A 247 5.46 14.50 2.79
CA ARG A 247 6.57 13.97 3.59
C ARG A 247 7.93 14.11 2.92
N GLN A 248 7.97 14.28 1.60
CA GLN A 248 9.18 14.49 0.80
C GLN A 248 9.57 15.97 0.73
N HIS A 249 8.76 16.88 1.27
CA HIS A 249 9.07 18.32 1.28
C HIS A 249 10.38 18.61 2.01
N PRO A 250 11.25 19.53 1.49
CA PRO A 250 12.54 19.84 2.12
C PRO A 250 12.44 20.17 3.62
N GLN A 251 11.45 20.97 4.03
CA GLN A 251 11.24 21.29 5.45
C GLN A 251 10.96 20.06 6.32
N VAL A 252 10.26 19.06 5.80
CA VAL A 252 10.00 17.81 6.52
C VAL A 252 11.29 17.00 6.67
N ARG A 253 12.07 16.87 5.59
CA ARG A 253 13.33 16.12 5.59
C ARG A 253 14.43 16.77 6.43
N GLN A 254 14.37 18.08 6.64
CA GLN A 254 15.35 18.87 7.41
C GLN A 254 14.95 19.05 8.88
N MET A 255 13.85 18.41 9.34
CA MET A 255 13.43 18.52 10.74
C MET A 255 14.50 18.04 11.72
N GLN A 256 14.77 18.87 12.72
CA GLN A 256 15.74 18.58 13.77
C GLN A 256 15.02 17.99 14.98
N PHE A 257 14.93 16.67 15.04
CA PHE A 257 14.33 15.98 16.18
C PHE A 257 15.27 15.97 17.39
N ARG A 258 14.71 15.98 18.60
CA ARG A 258 15.49 15.78 19.83
C ARG A 258 16.20 14.42 19.82
N LYS A 259 17.34 14.33 20.51
CA LYS A 259 18.08 13.06 20.66
C LYS A 259 17.21 11.99 21.34
N GLY A 260 17.31 10.76 20.88
CA GLY A 260 16.63 9.61 21.47
C GLY A 260 15.16 9.44 21.04
N LEU A 261 14.60 10.31 20.18
CA LEU A 261 13.25 10.16 19.68
C LEU A 261 13.17 8.92 18.77
N LYS A 262 12.24 8.02 19.08
CA LYS A 262 12.03 6.77 18.30
C LYS A 262 11.41 7.08 16.92
N ARG A 263 11.61 6.17 15.96
CA ARG A 263 11.07 6.33 14.61
C ARG A 263 9.55 6.57 14.58
N ALA A 264 8.79 5.81 15.36
CA ALA A 264 7.34 5.99 15.44
C ALA A 264 6.95 7.40 15.95
N GLU A 265 7.67 7.93 16.91
CA GLU A 265 7.44 9.28 17.41
C GLU A 265 7.78 10.34 16.35
N LYS A 266 8.86 10.15 15.57
CA LYS A 266 9.20 11.03 14.42
C LYS A 266 8.11 11.00 13.36
N VAL A 267 7.60 9.80 13.03
CA VAL A 267 6.51 9.64 12.05
C VAL A 267 5.25 10.36 12.50
N ASN A 268 4.89 10.23 13.78
CA ASN A 268 3.74 10.93 14.36
C ASN A 268 3.93 12.46 14.38
N ALA A 269 5.13 12.92 14.73
CA ALA A 269 5.44 14.36 14.73
C ALA A 269 5.39 14.96 13.31
N ILE A 270 5.82 14.21 12.28
CA ILE A 270 5.67 14.61 10.88
C ILE A 270 4.18 14.67 10.49
N ASP A 271 3.38 13.71 10.92
CA ASP A 271 1.96 13.69 10.62
C ASP A 271 1.24 14.93 11.17
N ILE A 272 1.45 15.26 12.45
CA ILE A 272 0.91 16.46 13.09
C ILE A 272 1.38 17.73 12.37
N PHE A 273 2.64 17.77 11.90
CA PHE A 273 3.14 18.90 11.11
C PHE A 273 2.35 19.09 9.82
N LEU A 274 1.94 18.02 9.18
CA LEU A 274 1.21 18.03 7.90
C LEU A 274 -0.29 18.26 8.05
N GLN A 275 -0.88 18.04 9.23
CA GLN A 275 -2.29 18.29 9.48
C GLN A 275 -2.64 19.77 9.28
N GLU A 276 -3.86 20.05 8.85
CA GLU A 276 -4.35 21.44 8.71
C GLU A 276 -4.75 22.02 10.05
N GLU A 277 -5.45 21.22 10.85
CA GLU A 277 -5.97 21.61 12.15
C GLU A 277 -5.30 20.82 13.27
N ALA A 278 -4.77 21.53 14.26
CA ALA A 278 -4.29 20.96 15.51
C ALA A 278 -4.65 21.90 16.65
N THR A 279 -5.08 21.34 17.78
CA THR A 279 -5.41 22.13 18.97
C THR A 279 -4.16 22.75 19.59
N PRO A 280 -4.28 23.84 20.39
CA PRO A 280 -3.11 24.40 21.10
C PRO A 280 -2.40 23.39 21.98
N ALA A 281 -3.12 22.47 22.63
CA ALA A 281 -2.55 21.42 23.48
C ALA A 281 -1.73 20.40 22.65
N GLU A 282 -2.24 20.00 21.48
CA GLU A 282 -1.53 19.13 20.56
C GLU A 282 -0.24 19.79 20.04
N LEU A 283 -0.29 21.08 19.69
CA LEU A 283 0.89 21.82 19.24
C LEU A 283 1.92 21.96 20.36
N GLN A 284 1.52 22.24 21.58
CA GLN A 284 2.43 22.31 22.73
C GLN A 284 3.13 20.97 22.98
N ALA A 285 2.42 19.86 22.89
CA ALA A 285 3.00 18.52 23.02
C ALA A 285 3.92 18.17 21.83
N TRP A 286 3.52 18.57 20.63
CA TRP A 286 4.25 18.35 19.39
C TRP A 286 5.62 19.07 19.39
N GLU A 287 5.69 20.32 19.84
CA GLU A 287 6.91 21.12 19.90
C GLU A 287 8.03 20.43 20.68
N GLN A 288 7.67 19.63 21.69
CA GLN A 288 8.63 18.90 22.53
C GLN A 288 9.39 17.77 21.80
N ASN A 289 8.98 17.42 20.58
CA ASN A 289 9.68 16.42 19.78
C ASN A 289 10.94 16.95 19.08
N PHE A 290 11.17 18.26 19.07
CA PHE A 290 12.21 18.89 18.27
C PHE A 290 13.34 19.49 19.10
N ALA A 291 14.56 19.47 18.54
CA ALA A 291 15.68 20.27 19.02
C ALA A 291 15.54 21.74 18.58
N ALA A 292 14.97 21.95 17.36
CA ALA A 292 14.55 23.24 16.85
C ALA A 292 13.16 23.05 16.21
N VAL A 293 12.15 23.73 16.76
CA VAL A 293 10.75 23.61 16.30
C VAL A 293 10.63 24.16 14.87
N PRO A 294 10.20 23.33 13.90
CA PRO A 294 10.06 23.80 12.53
C PRO A 294 8.85 24.71 12.37
N GLN A 295 8.97 25.70 11.50
CA GLN A 295 7.81 26.49 11.05
C GLN A 295 6.88 25.57 10.22
N ARG A 296 5.57 25.57 10.50
CA ARG A 296 4.60 24.76 9.78
C ARG A 296 4.36 25.29 8.37
N LEU A 297 4.16 24.36 7.43
CA LEU A 297 3.79 24.72 6.05
C LEU A 297 2.39 25.34 6.01
N GLY A 298 2.27 26.48 5.34
CA GLY A 298 0.97 27.08 5.05
C GLY A 298 0.19 26.31 3.96
N ALA A 299 -1.11 26.53 3.87
CA ALA A 299 -1.97 25.88 2.87
C ALA A 299 -1.48 26.13 1.43
N GLN A 300 -1.04 27.33 1.13
CA GLN A 300 -0.51 27.68 -0.20
C GLN A 300 0.81 26.94 -0.52
N GLU A 301 1.72 26.83 0.45
CA GLU A 301 2.99 26.12 0.27
C GLU A 301 2.74 24.62 0.03
N LYS A 302 1.83 24.00 0.81
CA LYS A 302 1.40 22.62 0.60
C LYS A 302 0.83 22.45 -0.80
N ARG A 303 -0.07 23.35 -1.26
CA ARG A 303 -0.68 23.24 -2.57
C ARG A 303 0.36 23.36 -3.69
N GLN A 304 1.28 24.34 -3.62
CA GLN A 304 2.36 24.51 -4.59
C GLN A 304 3.31 23.29 -4.65
N TRP A 305 3.48 22.58 -3.54
CA TRP A 305 4.24 21.34 -3.54
C TRP A 305 3.45 20.21 -4.18
N LEU A 306 2.18 20.05 -3.81
CA LEU A 306 1.29 19.01 -4.35
C LEU A 306 1.04 19.17 -5.86
N ASP A 307 1.06 20.39 -6.39
CA ASP A 307 0.92 20.66 -7.84
C ASP A 307 2.06 20.07 -8.69
N LYS A 308 3.16 19.64 -8.05
CA LYS A 308 4.27 18.94 -8.71
C LYS A 308 4.08 17.42 -8.76
N LEU A 309 3.11 16.89 -8.04
CA LEU A 309 2.80 15.47 -8.08
C LEU A 309 2.10 15.16 -9.40
N ALA A 310 2.65 14.22 -10.15
CA ALA A 310 2.19 13.84 -11.48
C ALA A 310 2.40 12.33 -11.71
N ALA A 311 1.86 11.83 -12.81
CA ALA A 311 1.97 10.45 -13.25
C ALA A 311 1.46 9.41 -12.22
N VAL A 312 0.49 9.79 -11.40
CA VAL A 312 -0.14 8.88 -10.43
C VAL A 312 -1.16 7.99 -11.16
N ALA A 313 -1.09 6.70 -10.88
CA ALA A 313 -2.04 5.70 -11.32
C ALA A 313 -3.11 5.46 -10.25
N LEU A 314 -4.37 5.27 -10.66
CA LEU A 314 -5.50 4.96 -9.79
C LEU A 314 -6.24 3.74 -10.29
N SER A 315 -6.52 2.79 -9.40
CA SER A 315 -7.44 1.67 -9.67
C SER A 315 -8.59 1.67 -8.68
N SER A 316 -9.78 1.34 -9.18
CA SER A 316 -11.03 1.23 -8.40
C SER A 316 -11.59 -0.18 -8.50
N ASP A 317 -12.12 -0.73 -7.41
CA ASP A 317 -12.72 -2.06 -7.37
C ASP A 317 -14.04 -2.18 -8.18
N ALA A 318 -14.63 -1.03 -8.59
CA ALA A 318 -15.79 -0.96 -9.48
C ALA A 318 -15.83 0.38 -10.24
N PHE A 319 -16.94 0.65 -10.94
CA PHE A 319 -17.10 1.89 -11.70
C PHE A 319 -17.25 3.14 -10.82
N PHE A 320 -16.90 4.29 -11.37
CA PHE A 320 -17.18 5.60 -10.78
C PHE A 320 -18.61 6.05 -11.14
N PRO A 321 -19.44 6.38 -10.12
CA PRO A 321 -20.81 6.78 -10.39
C PRO A 321 -20.95 8.25 -10.86
N PHE A 322 -19.96 9.11 -10.53
CA PHE A 322 -20.00 10.55 -10.79
C PHE A 322 -18.60 11.11 -11.05
N ARG A 323 -18.53 12.25 -11.76
CA ARG A 323 -17.29 12.94 -12.12
C ARG A 323 -16.48 13.43 -10.93
N ASP A 324 -17.10 13.68 -9.77
CA ASP A 324 -16.43 14.17 -8.56
C ASP A 324 -15.29 13.26 -8.07
N ASN A 325 -15.34 11.99 -8.42
CA ASN A 325 -14.25 11.04 -8.20
C ASN A 325 -13.00 11.41 -9.02
N ILE A 326 -13.20 11.78 -10.28
CA ILE A 326 -12.12 12.18 -11.21
C ILE A 326 -11.59 13.56 -10.81
N ASP A 327 -12.48 14.52 -10.52
CA ASP A 327 -12.11 15.85 -10.05
C ASP A 327 -11.21 15.78 -8.79
N ARG A 328 -11.55 14.90 -7.84
CA ARG A 328 -10.72 14.70 -6.64
C ARG A 328 -9.39 14.02 -6.94
N ALA A 329 -9.39 13.00 -7.77
CA ALA A 329 -8.19 12.26 -8.15
C ALA A 329 -7.18 13.16 -8.88
N HIS A 330 -7.65 14.00 -9.81
CA HIS A 330 -6.82 14.96 -10.54
C HIS A 330 -6.00 15.86 -9.59
N ARG A 331 -6.58 16.36 -8.51
CA ARG A 331 -5.91 17.23 -7.54
C ARG A 331 -4.75 16.56 -6.80
N SER A 332 -4.63 15.24 -6.88
CA SER A 332 -3.52 14.43 -6.34
C SER A 332 -2.64 13.84 -7.46
N GLY A 333 -2.57 14.49 -8.61
CA GLY A 333 -1.67 14.15 -9.72
C GLY A 333 -2.02 12.86 -10.47
N VAL A 334 -3.27 12.38 -10.36
CA VAL A 334 -3.70 11.19 -11.11
C VAL A 334 -3.80 11.53 -12.59
N GLU A 335 -3.13 10.72 -13.41
CA GLU A 335 -3.15 10.79 -14.86
C GLU A 335 -3.62 9.49 -15.52
N TYR A 336 -3.58 8.38 -14.79
CA TYR A 336 -3.94 7.05 -15.28
C TYR A 336 -4.98 6.42 -14.39
N VAL A 337 -6.08 5.96 -14.97
CA VAL A 337 -7.23 5.43 -14.22
C VAL A 337 -7.65 4.08 -14.79
N VAL A 338 -7.91 3.12 -13.90
CA VAL A 338 -8.63 1.88 -14.23
C VAL A 338 -9.89 1.80 -13.38
N GLN A 339 -11.01 1.55 -14.05
CA GLN A 339 -12.30 1.24 -13.43
C GLN A 339 -12.99 0.09 -14.16
N ALA A 340 -14.06 -0.46 -13.58
CA ALA A 340 -14.82 -1.51 -14.22
C ALA A 340 -15.60 -1.00 -15.46
N GLY A 341 -16.12 0.24 -15.44
CA GLY A 341 -17.11 0.72 -16.37
C GLY A 341 -18.50 0.09 -16.17
N GLY A 342 -19.45 0.46 -17.01
CA GLY A 342 -20.84 -0.04 -16.97
C GLY A 342 -21.78 0.80 -16.08
N SER A 343 -21.39 2.02 -15.73
CA SER A 343 -22.28 3.02 -15.14
C SER A 343 -23.16 3.67 -16.22
N ARG A 344 -24.37 4.08 -15.85
CA ARG A 344 -25.22 4.91 -16.72
C ARG A 344 -24.63 6.30 -17.02
N LEU A 345 -23.64 6.72 -16.23
CA LEU A 345 -22.98 8.01 -16.31
C LEU A 345 -21.53 7.90 -16.76
N ASP A 346 -21.13 6.77 -17.37
CA ASP A 346 -19.77 6.58 -17.87
C ASP A 346 -19.33 7.70 -18.81
N ASP A 347 -20.21 8.17 -19.70
CA ASP A 347 -19.90 9.26 -20.62
C ASP A 347 -19.49 10.55 -19.89
N LEU A 348 -20.14 10.88 -18.77
CA LEU A 348 -19.79 12.04 -17.95
C LEU A 348 -18.46 11.85 -17.20
N VAL A 349 -18.17 10.64 -16.78
CA VAL A 349 -16.93 10.29 -16.09
C VAL A 349 -15.75 10.32 -17.07
N VAL A 350 -15.92 9.78 -18.26
CA VAL A 350 -14.93 9.80 -19.34
C VAL A 350 -14.68 11.23 -19.83
N ALA A 351 -15.74 12.04 -20.03
CA ALA A 351 -15.59 13.44 -20.40
C ALA A 351 -14.79 14.23 -19.33
N ALA A 352 -15.02 13.96 -18.04
CA ALA A 352 -14.22 14.58 -16.98
C ALA A 352 -12.74 14.16 -17.02
N ALA A 353 -12.45 12.90 -17.34
CA ALA A 353 -11.08 12.43 -17.51
C ALA A 353 -10.40 13.08 -18.74
N ASP A 354 -11.13 13.27 -19.83
CA ASP A 354 -10.65 14.00 -21.03
C ASP A 354 -10.36 15.47 -20.75
N GLU A 355 -11.21 16.16 -19.97
CA GLU A 355 -10.98 17.54 -19.54
C GLU A 355 -9.61 17.72 -18.83
N TYR A 356 -9.17 16.69 -18.10
CA TYR A 356 -7.89 16.68 -17.39
C TYR A 356 -6.74 15.98 -18.14
N GLY A 357 -6.97 15.55 -19.39
CA GLY A 357 -5.98 14.84 -20.20
C GLY A 357 -5.53 13.51 -19.62
N MET A 358 -6.40 12.84 -18.87
CA MET A 358 -6.13 11.51 -18.29
C MET A 358 -6.25 10.40 -19.32
N VAL A 359 -5.61 9.26 -19.03
CA VAL A 359 -5.88 7.98 -19.70
C VAL A 359 -6.78 7.17 -18.78
N MET A 360 -7.95 6.74 -19.30
CA MET A 360 -8.89 5.90 -18.56
C MET A 360 -9.15 4.59 -19.28
N VAL A 361 -9.04 3.49 -18.53
CA VAL A 361 -9.35 2.13 -18.97
C VAL A 361 -10.64 1.68 -18.31
N ASN A 362 -11.62 1.22 -19.12
CA ASN A 362 -12.78 0.47 -18.66
C ASN A 362 -12.50 -1.03 -18.78
N SER A 363 -12.15 -1.65 -17.66
CA SER A 363 -11.66 -3.03 -17.63
C SER A 363 -12.75 -4.10 -17.80
N GLY A 364 -14.01 -3.76 -17.51
CA GLY A 364 -15.10 -4.74 -17.44
C GLY A 364 -15.06 -5.64 -16.19
N VAL A 365 -14.05 -5.51 -15.34
CA VAL A 365 -13.81 -6.40 -14.18
C VAL A 365 -14.15 -5.68 -12.88
N ARG A 366 -14.92 -6.33 -12.01
CA ARG A 366 -15.17 -5.89 -10.63
C ARG A 366 -14.29 -6.68 -9.67
N LEU A 367 -13.67 -5.97 -8.75
CA LEU A 367 -12.66 -6.53 -7.83
C LEU A 367 -13.12 -6.44 -6.36
N PHE A 368 -14.42 -6.58 -6.11
CA PHE A 368 -14.96 -6.50 -4.75
C PHE A 368 -14.30 -7.53 -3.81
N HIS A 369 -13.93 -7.04 -2.63
CA HIS A 369 -13.39 -7.85 -1.53
C HIS A 369 -14.23 -7.61 -0.26
N HIS A 370 -14.85 -8.68 0.27
CA HIS A 370 -15.73 -8.64 1.44
C HIS A 370 -15.31 -9.63 2.53
#